data_59c8737adbc7b37caf5fa4228d44ac70
#
_entry.id   59c8737adbc7b37caf5fa4228d44ac70
#
_cell.length_a   1.000
_cell.length_b   1.000
_cell.length_c   1.000
_cell.angle_alpha   90.00
_cell.angle_beta   90.00
_cell.angle_gamma   90.00
#
_symmetry.space_group_name_H-M   'P 1'
#
loop_
_entity.id
_entity.type
_entity.pdbx_description
1 polymer ?
#
loop_
_entity_poly.entity_id
_entity_poly.type
_entity_poly.pdbx_seq_one_letter_code
_entity_poly.pdbx_strand_id
1 'polypeptide(L)'
;GRGSLREGAITRNGPRTIVFDLSGTIELKSPLVIEKSHLTIAGQTAPGDGITIKDYNLHLKKSSHVIIRYLRVRLGDRNKQGDDAPDCITVDYCDNVILDHISASWGVDGIQDTRGCTNYTLQWSIFSEALNNSVHPKGAHAMCASFRAPLSNMSIHHNIFASSRDRHPTIGGSVQDPQWIVD
;
A
#
# COMPACT_ATOMS: atom_id res chain seq x y z
N GLY A 1 -11.04 17.47 5.03
CA GLY A 1 -11.88 18.15 6.01
C GLY A 1 -12.12 17.30 7.23
N ARG A 2 -12.82 17.84 8.24
CA ARG A 2 -13.14 17.13 9.48
C ARG A 2 -13.92 15.86 9.19
N GLY A 3 -13.55 14.74 9.82
CA GLY A 3 -14.14 13.43 9.60
C GLY A 3 -13.68 12.70 8.33
N SER A 4 -12.69 13.22 7.60
CA SER A 4 -12.15 12.51 6.45
C SER A 4 -11.06 11.50 6.83
N LEU A 5 -10.86 10.49 5.98
CA LEU A 5 -9.75 9.54 6.12
C LEU A 5 -8.41 10.27 6.30
N ARG A 6 -8.14 11.28 5.50
CA ARG A 6 -6.90 12.07 5.57
C ARG A 6 -6.72 12.76 6.92
N GLU A 7 -7.77 13.35 7.47
CA GLU A 7 -7.69 13.98 8.79
C GLU A 7 -7.33 12.95 9.86
N GLY A 8 -8.03 11.83 9.88
CA GLY A 8 -7.76 10.76 10.86
C GLY A 8 -6.37 10.17 10.72
N ALA A 9 -5.89 9.98 9.49
CA ALA A 9 -4.63 9.33 9.21
C ALA A 9 -3.40 10.22 9.47
N ILE A 10 -3.45 11.51 9.14
CA ILE A 10 -2.26 12.37 9.12
C ILE A 10 -2.27 13.54 10.11
N THR A 11 -3.44 14.05 10.50
CA THR A 11 -3.50 15.22 11.42
C THR A 11 -3.63 14.85 12.89
N ARG A 12 -4.22 13.72 13.19
CA ARG A 12 -4.41 13.28 14.58
C ARG A 12 -3.15 12.62 15.14
N ASN A 13 -2.90 12.84 16.41
CA ASN A 13 -1.80 12.24 17.15
C ASN A 13 -2.33 11.16 18.12
N GLY A 14 -1.43 10.28 18.54
CA GLY A 14 -1.71 9.21 19.49
C GLY A 14 -2.36 7.98 18.87
N PRO A 15 -2.53 6.90 19.66
CA PRO A 15 -3.17 5.68 19.23
C PRO A 15 -4.60 5.91 18.77
N ARG A 16 -4.98 5.37 17.61
CA ARG A 16 -6.32 5.59 17.06
C ARG A 16 -6.72 4.53 16.05
N THR A 17 -8.02 4.32 15.95
CA THR A 17 -8.63 3.50 14.92
C THR A 17 -9.55 4.37 14.06
N ILE A 18 -9.36 4.30 12.75
CA ILE A 18 -10.26 4.93 11.79
C ILE A 18 -11.30 3.89 11.39
N VAL A 19 -12.56 4.24 11.59
CA VAL A 19 -13.72 3.45 11.21
C VAL A 19 -14.53 4.19 10.15
N PHE A 20 -15.33 3.48 9.39
CA PHE A 20 -16.12 4.03 8.29
C PHE A 20 -17.60 3.78 8.51
N ASP A 21 -18.39 4.84 8.57
CA ASP A 21 -19.86 4.77 8.66
C ASP A 21 -20.53 4.67 7.28
N LEU A 22 -19.76 4.93 6.21
CA LEU A 22 -20.21 4.91 4.82
C LEU A 22 -19.30 4.03 3.98
N SER A 23 -19.87 3.42 2.96
CA SER A 23 -19.10 2.77 1.89
C SER A 23 -18.89 3.73 0.71
N GLY A 24 -18.00 3.35 -0.21
CA GLY A 24 -17.82 4.04 -1.47
C GLY A 24 -16.37 4.34 -1.84
N THR A 25 -16.21 5.27 -2.78
CA THR A 25 -14.91 5.63 -3.32
C THR A 25 -14.46 6.99 -2.80
N ILE A 26 -13.29 7.03 -2.22
CA ILE A 26 -12.61 8.25 -1.78
C ILE A 26 -11.66 8.68 -2.90
N GLU A 27 -12.00 9.74 -3.59
CA GLU A 27 -11.11 10.38 -4.58
C GLU A 27 -10.08 11.23 -3.85
N LEU A 28 -8.86 10.74 -3.78
CA LEU A 28 -7.75 11.49 -3.21
C LEU A 28 -7.45 12.72 -4.09
N LYS A 29 -7.02 13.82 -3.48
CA LYS A 29 -6.59 15.04 -4.19
C LYS A 29 -5.07 15.24 -4.15
N SER A 30 -4.39 14.36 -3.44
CA SER A 30 -2.92 14.28 -3.36
C SER A 30 -2.54 12.94 -2.71
N PRO A 31 -1.28 12.50 -2.78
CA PRO A 31 -0.80 11.31 -2.08
C PRO A 31 -1.24 11.26 -0.61
N LEU A 32 -1.66 10.11 -0.14
CA LEU A 32 -2.00 9.89 1.27
C LEU A 32 -0.74 9.39 1.99
N VAL A 33 0.13 10.32 2.38
CA VAL A 33 1.36 10.01 3.09
C VAL A 33 1.09 9.96 4.60
N ILE A 34 1.33 8.80 5.21
CA ILE A 34 1.09 8.54 6.62
C ILE A 34 2.45 8.38 7.31
N GLU A 35 2.81 9.34 8.13
CA GLU A 35 4.02 9.36 8.95
C GLU A 35 3.68 9.25 10.45
N LYS A 36 2.45 8.85 10.76
CA LYS A 36 1.94 8.73 12.14
C LYS A 36 1.88 7.26 12.56
N SER A 37 2.37 6.98 13.74
CA SER A 37 2.37 5.65 14.35
C SER A 37 1.08 5.37 15.14
N HIS A 38 0.93 4.11 15.57
CA HIS A 38 -0.19 3.62 16.37
C HIS A 38 -1.54 3.88 15.72
N LEU A 39 -1.67 3.48 14.46
CA LEU A 39 -2.85 3.69 13.63
C LEU A 39 -3.43 2.37 13.14
N THR A 40 -4.73 2.21 13.31
CA THR A 40 -5.49 1.18 12.60
C THR A 40 -6.46 1.84 11.62
N ILE A 41 -6.44 1.42 10.36
CA ILE A 41 -7.47 1.76 9.37
C ILE A 41 -8.32 0.51 9.16
N ALA A 42 -9.54 0.54 9.70
CA ALA A 42 -10.43 -0.61 9.77
C ALA A 42 -11.49 -0.55 8.65
N GLY A 43 -11.10 -0.86 7.41
CA GLY A 43 -12.00 -0.81 6.25
C GLY A 43 -13.19 -1.76 6.36
N GLN A 44 -13.08 -2.85 7.12
CA GLN A 44 -14.17 -3.81 7.36
C GLN A 44 -15.37 -3.21 8.11
N THR A 45 -15.23 -2.04 8.71
CA THR A 45 -16.34 -1.37 9.38
C THR A 45 -17.27 -0.65 8.40
N ALA A 46 -16.83 -0.43 7.18
CA ALA A 46 -17.67 0.18 6.16
C ALA A 46 -18.82 -0.75 5.76
N PRO A 47 -20.03 -0.25 5.63
CA PRO A 47 -21.17 -1.04 5.16
C PRO A 47 -21.02 -1.41 3.67
N GLY A 48 -21.89 -2.30 3.18
CA GLY A 48 -22.00 -2.66 1.77
C GLY A 48 -20.67 -3.11 1.15
N ASP A 49 -20.29 -2.50 0.04
CA ASP A 49 -19.09 -2.88 -0.72
C ASP A 49 -17.76 -2.36 -0.14
N GLY A 50 -17.79 -1.72 1.03
CA GLY A 50 -16.56 -1.24 1.68
C GLY A 50 -15.96 0.01 1.06
N ILE A 51 -14.64 0.23 1.24
CA ILE A 51 -13.94 1.46 0.86
C ILE A 51 -12.96 1.21 -0.28
N THR A 52 -13.02 2.08 -1.28
CA THR A 52 -12.00 2.22 -2.32
C THR A 52 -11.34 3.61 -2.20
N ILE A 53 -10.02 3.67 -2.23
CA ILE A 53 -9.28 4.92 -2.44
C ILE A 53 -8.70 4.92 -3.85
N LYS A 54 -8.75 6.06 -4.54
CA LYS A 54 -8.26 6.18 -5.92
C LYS A 54 -7.56 7.49 -6.21
N ASP A 55 -6.97 7.56 -7.39
CA ASP A 55 -6.33 8.71 -8.04
C ASP A 55 -4.94 9.07 -7.49
N TYR A 56 -4.62 8.75 -6.26
CA TYR A 56 -3.29 8.91 -5.68
C TYR A 56 -2.94 7.71 -4.78
N ASN A 57 -1.66 7.54 -4.51
CA ASN A 57 -1.14 6.42 -3.74
C ASN A 57 -1.37 6.53 -2.24
N LEU A 58 -1.32 5.38 -1.60
CA LEU A 58 -1.20 5.24 -0.15
C LEU A 58 0.27 5.01 0.19
N HIS A 59 0.87 5.88 0.99
CA HIS A 59 2.27 5.81 1.36
C HIS A 59 2.44 5.81 2.88
N LEU A 60 2.88 4.69 3.44
CA LEU A 60 3.37 4.62 4.82
C LEU A 60 4.85 4.97 4.83
N LYS A 61 5.24 5.92 5.65
CA LYS A 61 6.62 6.40 5.68
C LYS A 61 7.08 6.66 7.11
N LYS A 62 8.16 6.00 7.51
CA LYS A 62 8.80 6.17 8.83
C LYS A 62 7.79 6.08 9.99
N SER A 63 6.83 5.18 9.89
CA SER A 63 5.78 4.96 10.89
C SER A 63 5.91 3.57 11.51
N SER A 64 5.30 3.40 12.68
CA SER A 64 5.31 2.12 13.37
C SER A 64 3.96 1.79 13.99
N HIS A 65 3.71 0.50 14.23
CA HIS A 65 2.46 0.00 14.81
C HIS A 65 1.25 0.45 13.97
N VAL A 66 1.25 0.05 12.69
CA VAL A 66 0.20 0.40 11.74
C VAL A 66 -0.48 -0.85 11.22
N ILE A 67 -1.81 -0.86 11.26
CA ILE A 67 -2.64 -1.91 10.69
C ILE A 67 -3.57 -1.28 9.66
N ILE A 68 -3.54 -1.77 8.41
CA ILE A 68 -4.47 -1.35 7.36
C ILE A 68 -5.18 -2.59 6.84
N ARG A 69 -6.50 -2.58 6.89
CA ARG A 69 -7.30 -3.75 6.55
C ARG A 69 -8.51 -3.39 5.69
N TYR A 70 -8.85 -4.33 4.79
CA TYR A 70 -10.09 -4.28 3.98
C TYR A 70 -10.24 -3.00 3.18
N LEU A 71 -9.20 -2.60 2.46
CA LEU A 71 -9.23 -1.47 1.54
C LEU A 71 -8.95 -1.90 0.11
N ARG A 72 -9.58 -1.21 -0.82
CA ARG A 72 -9.20 -1.24 -2.22
C ARG A 72 -8.41 0.02 -2.58
N VAL A 73 -7.31 -0.15 -3.31
CA VAL A 73 -6.50 0.94 -3.84
C VAL A 73 -6.51 0.85 -5.37
N ARG A 74 -6.96 1.90 -6.03
CA ARG A 74 -7.07 1.99 -7.48
C ARG A 74 -6.40 3.28 -7.94
N LEU A 75 -5.09 3.22 -8.16
CA LEU A 75 -4.29 4.42 -8.44
C LEU A 75 -4.70 5.07 -9.75
N GLY A 76 -4.56 4.35 -10.87
CA GLY A 76 -4.76 4.91 -12.20
C GLY A 76 -3.68 5.90 -12.59
N ASP A 77 -3.71 6.32 -13.85
CA ASP A 77 -2.75 7.26 -14.43
C ASP A 77 -3.35 8.63 -14.75
N ARG A 78 -4.57 8.88 -14.29
CA ARG A 78 -5.36 10.09 -14.54
C ARG A 78 -4.66 11.38 -14.07
N ASN A 79 -3.94 11.27 -12.97
CA ASN A 79 -3.23 12.38 -12.37
C ASN A 79 -1.73 12.18 -12.61
N LYS A 80 -1.15 12.92 -13.56
CA LYS A 80 0.30 12.97 -13.70
C LYS A 80 0.91 13.46 -12.40
N GLN A 81 1.83 12.69 -11.85
CA GLN A 81 2.51 13.02 -10.60
C GLN A 81 3.98 13.38 -10.87
N GLY A 82 4.19 14.40 -11.72
CA GLY A 82 5.53 14.84 -12.11
C GLY A 82 6.32 13.74 -12.82
N ASP A 83 7.61 13.65 -12.52
CA ASP A 83 8.51 12.59 -13.02
C ASP A 83 8.44 11.32 -12.18
N ASP A 84 7.73 11.34 -11.05
CA ASP A 84 7.58 10.20 -10.16
C ASP A 84 6.39 9.33 -10.59
N ALA A 85 6.67 8.13 -11.00
CA ALA A 85 5.67 7.12 -11.27
C ALA A 85 5.36 6.36 -9.97
N PRO A 86 4.19 6.57 -9.34
CA PRO A 86 3.91 5.97 -8.05
C PRO A 86 3.42 4.53 -8.17
N ASP A 87 3.73 3.74 -7.15
CA ASP A 87 3.04 2.49 -6.86
C ASP A 87 1.66 2.78 -6.23
N CYS A 88 0.75 1.82 -6.25
CA CYS A 88 -0.51 1.97 -5.52
C CYS A 88 -0.27 2.12 -4.02
N ILE A 89 0.62 1.29 -3.48
CA ILE A 89 0.98 1.29 -2.06
C ILE A 89 2.49 1.27 -1.93
N THR A 90 3.01 2.21 -1.17
CA THR A 90 4.43 2.28 -0.80
C THR A 90 4.58 2.18 0.71
N VAL A 91 5.55 1.39 1.19
CA VAL A 91 5.86 1.27 2.62
C VAL A 91 7.36 1.44 2.81
N ASP A 92 7.75 2.59 3.34
CA ASP A 92 9.15 2.98 3.48
C ASP A 92 9.57 3.12 4.95
N TYR A 93 10.59 2.36 5.34
CA TYR A 93 11.24 2.48 6.66
C TYR A 93 10.27 2.41 7.84
N CYS A 94 9.37 1.45 7.79
CA CYS A 94 8.34 1.23 8.79
C CYS A 94 8.66 0.00 9.66
N ASP A 95 8.08 -0.03 10.86
CA ASP A 95 8.21 -1.13 11.80
C ASP A 95 6.85 -1.55 12.36
N ASN A 96 6.65 -2.85 12.59
CA ASN A 96 5.37 -3.40 13.07
C ASN A 96 4.18 -2.97 12.21
N VAL A 97 4.15 -3.40 10.95
CA VAL A 97 3.09 -3.07 9.99
C VAL A 97 2.36 -4.33 9.54
N ILE A 98 1.06 -4.25 9.47
CA ILE A 98 0.21 -5.28 8.86
C ILE A 98 -0.63 -4.64 7.75
N LEU A 99 -0.50 -5.18 6.54
CA LEU A 99 -1.45 -4.98 5.44
C LEU A 99 -2.24 -6.29 5.25
N ASP A 100 -3.55 -6.20 5.40
CA ASP A 100 -4.42 -7.37 5.49
C ASP A 100 -5.71 -7.16 4.69
N HIS A 101 -6.08 -8.12 3.84
CA HIS A 101 -7.25 -8.03 2.98
C HIS A 101 -7.26 -6.76 2.11
N ILE A 102 -6.13 -6.48 1.48
CA ILE A 102 -5.96 -5.36 0.55
C ILE A 102 -6.19 -5.85 -0.88
N SER A 103 -6.86 -5.02 -1.68
CA SER A 103 -6.91 -5.20 -3.13
C SER A 103 -6.34 -3.97 -3.80
N ALA A 104 -5.19 -4.10 -4.48
CA ALA A 104 -4.54 -2.98 -5.14
C ALA A 104 -4.36 -3.26 -6.65
N SER A 105 -4.66 -2.26 -7.47
CA SER A 105 -4.55 -2.35 -8.93
C SER A 105 -4.29 -0.99 -9.57
N TRP A 106 -3.79 -1.04 -10.83
CA TRP A 106 -3.60 0.10 -11.71
C TRP A 106 -2.49 1.04 -11.26
N GLY A 107 -1.44 0.48 -10.69
CA GLY A 107 -0.22 1.22 -10.37
C GLY A 107 0.54 1.65 -11.63
N VAL A 108 1.19 2.80 -11.58
CA VAL A 108 1.93 3.37 -12.72
C VAL A 108 3.33 2.77 -12.80
N ASP A 109 4.10 2.75 -11.71
CA ASP A 109 5.38 2.00 -11.60
C ASP A 109 5.08 0.55 -11.23
N GLY A 110 4.43 0.35 -10.12
CA GLY A 110 4.07 -0.96 -9.59
C GLY A 110 2.81 -0.91 -8.72
N ILE A 111 2.45 -2.06 -8.18
CA ILE A 111 1.29 -2.14 -7.28
C ILE A 111 1.73 -1.96 -5.83
N GLN A 112 2.80 -2.65 -5.42
CA GLN A 112 3.31 -2.63 -4.05
C GLN A 112 4.82 -2.45 -4.05
N ASP A 113 5.32 -1.47 -3.31
CA ASP A 113 6.74 -1.34 -3.02
C ASP A 113 6.97 -1.21 -1.52
N THR A 114 7.86 -2.05 -0.97
CA THR A 114 8.23 -2.05 0.44
C THR A 114 9.74 -1.99 0.57
N ARG A 115 10.24 -1.04 1.35
CA ARG A 115 11.67 -0.85 1.54
C ARG A 115 12.00 -0.48 2.99
N GLY A 116 13.06 -1.09 3.51
CA GLY A 116 13.62 -0.74 4.80
C GLY A 116 12.71 -1.03 5.99
N CYS A 117 11.88 -2.07 5.90
CA CYS A 117 10.88 -2.39 6.91
C CYS A 117 11.30 -3.55 7.80
N THR A 118 10.79 -3.54 9.03
CA THR A 118 10.96 -4.59 10.05
C THR A 118 9.60 -5.03 10.58
N ASN A 119 9.46 -6.30 10.98
CA ASN A 119 8.21 -6.82 11.55
C ASN A 119 7.00 -6.48 10.66
N TYR A 120 7.07 -6.85 9.39
CA TYR A 120 6.07 -6.53 8.40
C TYR A 120 5.29 -7.77 7.99
N THR A 121 3.97 -7.68 7.99
CA THR A 121 3.09 -8.74 7.50
C THR A 121 2.23 -8.24 6.35
N LEU A 122 2.23 -8.99 5.26
CA LEU A 122 1.33 -8.82 4.13
C LEU A 122 0.54 -10.10 3.93
N GLN A 123 -0.78 -10.03 4.10
CA GLN A 123 -1.59 -11.24 4.08
C GLN A 123 -2.96 -11.05 3.43
N TRP A 124 -3.50 -12.16 2.91
CA TRP A 124 -4.87 -12.26 2.38
C TRP A 124 -5.22 -11.15 1.38
N SER A 125 -4.27 -10.80 0.53
CA SER A 125 -4.35 -9.62 -0.33
C SER A 125 -4.17 -9.96 -1.80
N ILE A 126 -4.67 -9.10 -2.68
CA ILE A 126 -4.57 -9.23 -4.14
C ILE A 126 -3.89 -7.99 -4.70
N PHE A 127 -2.79 -8.20 -5.41
CA PHE A 127 -2.02 -7.19 -6.13
C PHE A 127 -1.98 -7.58 -7.61
N SER A 128 -2.68 -6.82 -8.44
CA SER A 128 -2.85 -7.22 -9.84
C SER A 128 -3.09 -6.03 -10.76
N GLU A 129 -2.95 -6.30 -12.07
CA GLU A 129 -3.33 -5.35 -13.13
C GLU A 129 -2.56 -4.03 -13.05
N ALA A 130 -1.23 -4.07 -12.92
CA ALA A 130 -0.39 -2.89 -13.08
C ALA A 130 -0.51 -2.34 -14.51
N LEU A 131 -0.47 -1.02 -14.66
CA LEU A 131 -0.65 -0.36 -15.95
C LEU A 131 0.62 -0.47 -16.81
N ASN A 132 0.57 -1.24 -17.88
CA ASN A 132 1.71 -1.38 -18.79
C ASN A 132 1.92 -0.16 -19.70
N ASN A 133 0.84 0.39 -20.20
CA ASN A 133 0.86 1.57 -21.06
C ASN A 133 0.26 2.75 -20.29
N SER A 134 1.06 3.36 -19.42
CA SER A 134 0.66 4.46 -18.57
C SER A 134 1.51 5.70 -18.83
N VAL A 135 1.38 6.71 -17.98
CA VAL A 135 2.21 7.93 -18.01
C VAL A 135 3.63 7.72 -17.45
N HIS A 136 4.05 6.49 -17.23
CA HIS A 136 5.38 6.19 -16.68
C HIS A 136 6.49 6.72 -17.62
N PRO A 137 7.49 7.48 -17.12
CA PRO A 137 8.49 8.15 -17.96
C PRO A 137 9.41 7.19 -18.73
N LYS A 138 9.53 5.95 -18.28
CA LYS A 138 10.31 4.88 -18.96
C LYS A 138 9.50 4.14 -20.04
N GLY A 139 8.27 4.55 -20.33
CA GLY A 139 7.38 3.84 -21.24
C GLY A 139 6.72 2.61 -20.59
N ALA A 140 6.56 1.53 -21.35
CA ALA A 140 5.89 0.32 -20.89
C ALA A 140 6.50 -0.23 -19.58
N HIS A 141 5.67 -0.18 -18.51
CA HIS A 141 6.13 -0.52 -17.15
C HIS A 141 5.08 -1.26 -16.40
N ALA A 142 4.87 -2.06 -15.73
CA ALA A 142 3.77 -2.74 -15.05
C ALA A 142 4.34 -3.76 -14.04
N MET A 143 4.98 -3.24 -13.01
CA MET A 143 5.55 -4.09 -11.97
C MET A 143 4.48 -4.47 -10.96
N CYS A 144 4.52 -5.69 -10.43
CA CYS A 144 3.55 -6.10 -9.42
C CYS A 144 3.99 -5.67 -8.02
N ALA A 145 4.99 -6.34 -7.45
CA ALA A 145 5.41 -6.07 -6.09
C ALA A 145 6.93 -6.17 -5.90
N SER A 146 7.49 -5.31 -5.07
CA SER A 146 8.90 -5.34 -4.69
C SER A 146 9.06 -5.23 -3.18
N PHE A 147 9.92 -6.07 -2.62
CA PHE A 147 10.34 -6.02 -1.23
C PHE A 147 11.84 -5.84 -1.19
N ARG A 148 12.31 -4.66 -0.75
CA ARG A 148 13.71 -4.21 -0.90
C ARG A 148 14.41 -3.95 0.42
N ALA A 149 15.65 -4.38 0.50
CA ALA A 149 16.51 -4.21 1.69
C ALA A 149 16.68 -2.75 2.16
N PRO A 150 16.99 -2.56 3.47
CA PRO A 150 17.08 -3.60 4.49
C PRO A 150 15.69 -4.08 4.94
N LEU A 151 15.50 -5.37 5.10
CA LEU A 151 14.24 -5.97 5.55
C LEU A 151 14.53 -7.02 6.63
N SER A 152 13.70 -7.12 7.65
CA SER A 152 13.78 -8.17 8.66
C SER A 152 12.41 -8.54 9.21
N ASN A 153 12.27 -9.80 9.64
CA ASN A 153 11.01 -10.34 10.18
C ASN A 153 9.81 -10.08 9.26
N MET A 154 9.94 -10.48 8.00
CA MET A 154 8.89 -10.33 6.99
C MET A 154 8.04 -11.59 6.94
N SER A 155 6.73 -11.43 6.91
CA SER A 155 5.77 -12.50 6.65
C SER A 155 4.88 -12.09 5.48
N ILE A 156 4.98 -12.82 4.37
CA ILE A 156 4.19 -12.57 3.15
C ILE A 156 3.48 -13.87 2.80
N HIS A 157 2.19 -13.95 3.08
CA HIS A 157 1.45 -15.20 2.91
C HIS A 157 -0.01 -14.99 2.48
N HIS A 158 -0.59 -16.00 1.85
CA HIS A 158 -1.98 -15.99 1.40
C HIS A 158 -2.30 -14.80 0.47
N ASN A 159 -1.38 -14.45 -0.40
CA ASN A 159 -1.54 -13.34 -1.33
C ASN A 159 -1.59 -13.82 -2.78
N ILE A 160 -2.20 -13.03 -3.63
CA ILE A 160 -2.19 -13.21 -5.09
C ILE A 160 -1.44 -12.03 -5.71
N PHE A 161 -0.38 -12.35 -6.47
CA PHE A 161 0.35 -11.41 -7.32
C PHE A 161 0.15 -11.83 -8.76
N ALA A 162 -0.59 -11.06 -9.55
CA ALA A 162 -1.03 -11.51 -10.87
C ALA A 162 -1.18 -10.39 -11.89
N SER A 163 -1.32 -10.76 -13.16
CA SER A 163 -1.72 -9.87 -14.25
C SER A 163 -0.88 -8.57 -14.33
N SER A 164 0.41 -8.71 -14.12
CA SER A 164 1.39 -7.65 -14.28
C SER A 164 2.52 -8.16 -15.17
N ARG A 165 3.39 -7.28 -15.64
CA ARG A 165 4.47 -7.63 -16.55
C ARG A 165 5.59 -8.37 -15.85
N ASP A 166 5.91 -7.96 -14.61
CA ASP A 166 7.08 -8.42 -13.88
C ASP A 166 6.89 -8.29 -12.36
N ARG A 167 7.80 -8.86 -11.57
CA ARG A 167 7.85 -8.79 -10.11
C ARG A 167 6.63 -9.38 -9.39
N HIS A 168 6.46 -10.70 -9.48
CA HIS A 168 5.34 -11.45 -8.86
C HIS A 168 5.73 -12.32 -7.64
N PRO A 169 6.27 -11.82 -6.53
CA PRO A 169 6.98 -10.55 -6.31
C PRO A 169 8.49 -10.64 -6.58
N THR A 170 9.19 -9.52 -6.62
CA THR A 170 10.63 -9.47 -6.44
C THR A 170 10.97 -9.28 -4.98
N ILE A 171 11.80 -10.16 -4.45
CA ILE A 171 12.30 -10.09 -3.08
C ILE A 171 13.81 -9.90 -3.18
N GLY A 172 14.27 -8.71 -2.83
CA GLY A 172 15.68 -8.33 -2.88
C GLY A 172 16.13 -7.83 -1.53
N GLY A 173 16.98 -8.55 -0.85
CA GLY A 173 17.47 -8.18 0.46
C GLY A 173 18.98 -8.31 0.56
N SER A 174 19.52 -7.74 1.61
CA SER A 174 20.85 -8.12 2.09
C SER A 174 20.76 -9.58 2.57
N VAL A 175 21.69 -10.40 2.11
CA VAL A 175 21.82 -11.82 2.49
C VAL A 175 22.06 -12.01 3.99
N GLN A 176 22.05 -10.94 4.77
CA GLN A 176 22.42 -10.94 6.19
C GLN A 176 21.25 -11.19 7.15
N ASP A 177 20.03 -11.28 6.67
CA ASP A 177 18.88 -11.60 7.52
C ASP A 177 18.05 -12.75 6.95
N PRO A 178 18.18 -13.96 7.49
CA PRO A 178 17.52 -15.16 6.99
C PRO A 178 16.05 -15.31 7.45
N GLN A 179 15.46 -14.34 8.13
CA GLN A 179 14.14 -14.49 8.75
C GLN A 179 13.01 -14.04 7.80
N TRP A 180 12.89 -14.75 6.70
CA TRP A 180 11.81 -14.51 5.72
C TRP A 180 10.87 -15.72 5.69
N ILE A 181 9.59 -15.48 5.85
CA ILE A 181 8.55 -16.48 5.61
C ILE A 181 7.71 -15.96 4.44
N VAL A 182 7.73 -16.72 3.35
CA VAL A 182 6.94 -16.45 2.14
C VAL A 182 6.19 -17.73 1.80
N ASP A 183 4.87 -17.69 1.85
CA ASP A 183 3.97 -18.77 1.48
C ASP A 183 3.18 -18.41 0.22
#